data_75be8e0db34c8c5de763311851174a90
#
_entry.id   75be8e0db34c8c5de763311851174a90
#
_cell.length_a   1.000
_cell.length_b   1.000
_cell.length_c   1.000
_cell.angle_alpha   90.00
_cell.angle_beta   90.00
_cell.angle_gamma   90.00
#
_symmetry.space_group_name_H-M   'P 1'
#
loop_
_entity.id
_entity.type
_entity.pdbx_description
1 polymer ?
#
loop_
_entity_poly.entity_id
_entity_poly.type
_entity_poly.pdbx_seq_one_letter_code
_entity_poly.pdbx_strand_id
1 'polypeptide(L)'
;MASFLSLKPYMLSLLLVKKNVVDSTEASKPWLSKFLASVWLFPVVLTAILLLLTFFKVSGSSLGVYHTIFYGHTKDNNLLLNKPREIRADEWIVNTQMVIAQKNNDYARINQNIGHGQDMSVVVDVPYAEWSQAFRPQNLSFFIMPFDYAFAFKWWLLAYLLMLSCYFFVLALLPGRRLIAASLSIALLFGAMIQWWYQFITLASVYYPLFIATATIYLVRSKRLLHTALWGGLIACALLAAIVLQ
;
A
#
# COMPACT_ATOMS: atom_id res chain seq x y z
N MET A 1 -57.58 -5.99 -35.40
CA MET A 1 -56.93 -6.24 -34.11
C MET A 1 -56.14 -7.56 -34.12
N ALA A 2 -55.37 -7.86 -35.19
CA ALA A 2 -54.72 -9.16 -35.40
C ALA A 2 -53.28 -9.08 -35.96
N SER A 3 -52.60 -7.94 -35.84
CA SER A 3 -51.23 -7.78 -36.41
C SER A 3 -50.10 -7.58 -35.37
N PHE A 4 -50.39 -7.61 -34.05
CA PHE A 4 -49.41 -7.35 -32.99
C PHE A 4 -48.78 -8.61 -32.41
N LEU A 5 -49.23 -9.81 -32.77
CA LEU A 5 -48.78 -11.08 -32.16
C LEU A 5 -47.65 -11.80 -32.97
N SER A 6 -47.27 -11.29 -34.13
CA SER A 6 -46.27 -11.95 -34.99
C SER A 6 -44.81 -11.53 -34.74
N LEU A 7 -44.57 -10.47 -33.97
CA LEU A 7 -43.18 -9.95 -33.77
C LEU A 7 -42.43 -10.53 -32.55
N LYS A 8 -43.12 -11.21 -31.64
CA LYS A 8 -42.49 -11.78 -30.44
C LYS A 8 -41.43 -12.87 -30.68
N PRO A 9 -41.63 -13.83 -31.61
CA PRO A 9 -40.62 -14.88 -31.82
C PRO A 9 -39.35 -14.35 -32.47
N TYR A 10 -39.42 -13.36 -33.34
CA TYR A 10 -38.22 -12.75 -33.99
C TYR A 10 -37.39 -11.92 -33.02
N MET A 11 -38.00 -11.19 -32.12
CA MET A 11 -37.23 -10.46 -31.07
C MET A 11 -36.53 -11.40 -30.10
N LEU A 12 -37.18 -12.52 -29.72
CA LEU A 12 -36.58 -13.50 -28.84
C LEU A 12 -35.39 -14.23 -29.45
N SER A 13 -35.49 -14.57 -30.75
CA SER A 13 -34.37 -15.19 -31.50
C SER A 13 -33.20 -14.23 -31.66
N LEU A 14 -33.45 -12.94 -31.95
CA LEU A 14 -32.39 -11.91 -32.01
C LEU A 14 -31.69 -11.69 -30.67
N LEU A 15 -32.42 -11.72 -29.55
CA LEU A 15 -31.86 -11.61 -28.20
C LEU A 15 -31.04 -12.84 -27.84
N LEU A 16 -31.48 -14.03 -28.22
CA LEU A 16 -30.74 -15.29 -28.01
C LEU A 16 -29.48 -15.38 -28.86
N VAL A 17 -29.54 -14.96 -30.14
CA VAL A 17 -28.38 -14.86 -31.03
C VAL A 17 -27.38 -13.85 -30.50
N LYS A 18 -27.84 -12.68 -30.03
CA LYS A 18 -26.97 -11.66 -29.47
C LYS A 18 -26.32 -12.13 -28.16
N LYS A 19 -27.04 -12.90 -27.32
CA LYS A 19 -26.51 -13.47 -26.09
C LYS A 19 -25.43 -14.53 -26.40
N ASN A 20 -25.69 -15.44 -27.35
CA ASN A 20 -24.75 -16.48 -27.75
C ASN A 20 -23.50 -15.91 -28.44
N VAL A 21 -23.62 -14.83 -29.21
CA VAL A 21 -22.47 -14.14 -29.84
C VAL A 21 -21.63 -13.44 -28.79
N VAL A 22 -22.25 -12.82 -27.76
CA VAL A 22 -21.52 -12.19 -26.66
C VAL A 22 -20.78 -13.24 -25.81
N ASP A 23 -21.44 -14.36 -25.48
CA ASP A 23 -20.82 -15.45 -24.70
C ASP A 23 -19.69 -16.14 -25.47
N SER A 24 -19.82 -16.32 -26.80
CA SER A 24 -18.77 -16.92 -27.63
C SER A 24 -17.54 -16.01 -27.82
N THR A 25 -17.74 -14.69 -27.87
CA THR A 25 -16.62 -13.73 -27.96
C THR A 25 -15.88 -13.57 -26.63
N GLU A 26 -16.53 -13.79 -25.49
CA GLU A 26 -15.85 -13.80 -24.19
C GLU A 26 -15.03 -15.08 -23.96
N ALA A 27 -15.51 -16.23 -24.43
CA ALA A 27 -14.80 -17.50 -24.27
C ALA A 27 -13.48 -17.59 -25.05
N SER A 28 -13.32 -16.78 -26.10
CA SER A 28 -12.14 -16.79 -26.98
C SER A 28 -11.08 -15.73 -26.66
N LYS A 29 -11.30 -14.87 -25.65
CA LYS A 29 -10.29 -13.87 -25.29
C LYS A 29 -9.04 -14.56 -24.75
N PRO A 30 -7.84 -14.22 -25.27
CA PRO A 30 -6.60 -14.79 -24.78
C PRO A 30 -6.44 -14.47 -23.27
N TRP A 31 -5.78 -15.36 -22.52
CA TRP A 31 -5.60 -15.21 -21.07
C TRP A 31 -5.08 -13.82 -20.67
N LEU A 32 -4.21 -13.24 -21.51
CA LEU A 32 -3.65 -11.91 -21.30
C LEU A 32 -4.73 -10.82 -21.27
N SER A 33 -5.71 -10.85 -22.19
CA SER A 33 -6.79 -9.86 -22.18
C SER A 33 -7.73 -10.02 -20.99
N LYS A 34 -7.92 -11.26 -20.50
CA LYS A 34 -8.66 -11.53 -19.26
C LYS A 34 -7.89 -11.00 -18.03
N PHE A 35 -6.56 -11.17 -18.00
CA PHE A 35 -5.71 -10.63 -16.95
C PHE A 35 -5.71 -9.09 -16.96
N LEU A 36 -5.50 -8.46 -18.13
CA LEU A 36 -5.56 -7.00 -18.30
C LEU A 36 -6.94 -6.43 -17.91
N ALA A 37 -7.98 -7.24 -18.05
CA ALA A 37 -9.33 -6.90 -17.60
C ALA A 37 -9.59 -7.22 -16.11
N SER A 38 -8.64 -7.82 -15.39
CA SER A 38 -8.79 -8.23 -14.02
C SER A 38 -8.68 -7.08 -13.02
N VAL A 39 -9.36 -7.21 -11.89
CA VAL A 39 -9.19 -6.33 -10.72
C VAL A 39 -7.81 -6.47 -10.07
N TRP A 40 -7.10 -7.56 -10.35
CA TRP A 40 -5.78 -7.85 -9.79
C TRP A 40 -4.62 -7.19 -10.57
N LEU A 41 -4.87 -6.63 -11.76
CA LEU A 41 -3.81 -6.00 -12.54
C LEU A 41 -3.10 -4.90 -11.76
N PHE A 42 -3.85 -3.97 -11.17
CA PHE A 42 -3.28 -2.85 -10.42
C PHE A 42 -2.47 -3.32 -9.19
N PRO A 43 -3.00 -4.20 -8.30
CA PRO A 43 -2.21 -4.79 -7.22
C PRO A 43 -0.93 -5.48 -7.68
N VAL A 44 -0.97 -6.27 -8.75
CA VAL A 44 0.21 -6.97 -9.30
C VAL A 44 1.27 -5.99 -9.80
N VAL A 45 0.85 -4.95 -10.54
CA VAL A 45 1.76 -3.90 -11.00
C VAL A 45 2.40 -3.17 -9.82
N LEU A 46 1.62 -2.80 -8.81
CA LEU A 46 2.16 -2.17 -7.60
C LEU A 46 3.16 -3.07 -6.86
N THR A 47 2.86 -4.36 -6.76
CA THR A 47 3.77 -5.33 -6.14
C THR A 47 5.07 -5.44 -6.93
N ALA A 48 5.00 -5.50 -8.27
CA ALA A 48 6.17 -5.53 -9.12
C ALA A 48 7.02 -4.26 -8.94
N ILE A 49 6.42 -3.09 -8.87
CA ILE A 49 7.11 -1.81 -8.60
C ILE A 49 7.77 -1.84 -7.22
N LEU A 50 7.06 -2.27 -6.17
CA LEU A 50 7.61 -2.39 -4.82
C LEU A 50 8.87 -3.29 -4.80
N LEU A 51 8.78 -4.47 -5.40
CA LEU A 51 9.89 -5.42 -5.46
C LEU A 51 11.07 -4.87 -6.28
N LEU A 52 10.79 -4.20 -7.40
CA LEU A 52 11.82 -3.59 -8.24
C LEU A 52 12.57 -2.48 -7.49
N LEU A 53 11.86 -1.56 -6.85
CA LEU A 53 12.47 -0.46 -6.09
C LEU A 53 13.24 -0.99 -4.87
N THR A 54 12.75 -2.04 -4.23
CA THR A 54 13.47 -2.74 -3.16
C THR A 54 14.75 -3.39 -3.67
N PHE A 55 14.68 -4.11 -4.80
CA PHE A 55 15.85 -4.77 -5.40
C PHE A 55 16.94 -3.78 -5.77
N PHE A 56 16.59 -2.63 -6.30
CA PHE A 56 17.55 -1.56 -6.63
C PHE A 56 17.90 -0.67 -5.42
N LYS A 57 17.40 -0.97 -4.21
CA LYS A 57 17.65 -0.21 -2.97
C LYS A 57 17.29 1.27 -3.09
N VAL A 58 16.30 1.59 -3.91
CA VAL A 58 15.85 2.96 -4.14
C VAL A 58 14.93 3.39 -3.00
N SER A 59 15.21 4.52 -2.37
CA SER A 59 14.30 5.18 -1.43
C SER A 59 14.05 6.63 -1.82
N GLY A 60 13.00 7.23 -1.29
CA GLY A 60 12.71 8.66 -1.51
C GLY A 60 13.12 9.53 -0.33
N SER A 61 13.95 9.03 0.59
CA SER A 61 14.40 9.80 1.75
C SER A 61 15.23 11.02 1.32
N SER A 62 15.04 12.13 2.02
CA SER A 62 15.82 13.36 1.82
C SER A 62 17.11 13.38 2.66
N LEU A 63 17.59 12.23 3.11
CA LEU A 63 18.82 12.09 3.92
C LEU A 63 20.03 12.77 3.27
N GLY A 64 20.08 12.87 1.95
CA GLY A 64 21.12 13.60 1.22
C GLY A 64 21.22 15.10 1.55
N VAL A 65 20.22 15.68 2.25
CA VAL A 65 20.31 17.05 2.78
C VAL A 65 21.50 17.20 3.72
N TYR A 66 21.85 16.17 4.50
CA TYR A 66 23.04 16.19 5.36
C TYR A 66 24.34 16.42 4.59
N HIS A 67 24.44 15.94 3.35
CA HIS A 67 25.59 16.18 2.51
C HIS A 67 25.77 17.69 2.22
N THR A 68 24.67 18.39 1.98
CA THR A 68 24.69 19.86 1.79
C THR A 68 25.08 20.58 3.08
N ILE A 69 24.57 20.12 4.24
CA ILE A 69 24.87 20.73 5.55
C ILE A 69 26.34 20.58 5.91
N PHE A 70 26.92 19.37 5.75
CA PHE A 70 28.29 19.06 6.20
C PHE A 70 29.37 19.46 5.19
N TYR A 71 29.07 19.39 3.90
CA TYR A 71 30.05 19.59 2.84
C TYR A 71 29.83 20.83 1.98
N GLY A 72 28.74 21.56 2.23
CA GLY A 72 28.44 22.83 1.54
C GLY A 72 28.10 22.71 0.06
N HIS A 73 27.86 21.49 -0.45
CA HIS A 73 27.48 21.27 -1.85
C HIS A 73 26.42 20.17 -1.99
N THR A 74 25.63 20.24 -3.06
CA THR A 74 24.51 19.33 -3.30
C THR A 74 24.88 18.05 -4.04
N LYS A 75 26.15 17.86 -4.39
CA LYS A 75 26.59 16.69 -5.14
C LYS A 75 26.70 15.50 -4.20
N ASP A 76 25.71 14.63 -4.24
CA ASP A 76 25.68 13.34 -3.55
C ASP A 76 25.69 12.21 -4.60
N ASN A 77 26.70 11.35 -4.53
CA ASN A 77 26.86 10.25 -5.48
C ASN A 77 25.76 9.17 -5.35
N ASN A 78 25.02 9.17 -4.25
CA ASN A 78 23.92 8.25 -4.00
C ASN A 78 22.58 8.79 -4.49
N LEU A 79 22.53 10.04 -4.96
CA LEU A 79 21.34 10.67 -5.46
C LEU A 79 21.08 10.28 -6.92
N LEU A 80 20.06 9.46 -7.18
CA LEU A 80 19.72 8.99 -8.52
C LEU A 80 19.06 10.07 -9.38
N LEU A 81 18.16 10.84 -8.79
CA LEU A 81 17.38 11.85 -9.51
C LEU A 81 17.15 13.08 -8.61
N ASN A 82 17.15 14.27 -9.25
CA ASN A 82 16.84 15.53 -8.57
C ASN A 82 17.91 15.94 -7.53
N LYS A 83 17.52 16.79 -6.58
CA LYS A 83 18.32 17.24 -5.45
C LYS A 83 17.60 16.96 -4.13
N PRO A 84 18.34 16.77 -3.01
CA PRO A 84 17.73 16.63 -1.70
C PRO A 84 16.85 17.85 -1.39
N ARG A 85 15.72 17.64 -0.72
CA ARG A 85 14.78 18.70 -0.33
C ARG A 85 14.60 18.71 1.16
N GLU A 86 14.49 19.89 1.75
CA GLU A 86 14.29 20.07 3.20
C GLU A 86 12.89 19.66 3.69
N ILE A 87 11.93 19.49 2.77
CA ILE A 87 10.58 19.01 3.13
C ILE A 87 10.67 17.64 3.79
N ARG A 88 9.68 17.30 4.60
CA ARG A 88 9.63 16.05 5.37
C ARG A 88 10.76 15.92 6.38
N ALA A 89 11.07 17.01 7.06
CA ALA A 89 12.18 17.07 8.02
C ALA A 89 12.07 15.96 9.08
N ASP A 90 10.87 15.67 9.60
CA ASP A 90 10.65 14.59 10.59
C ASP A 90 11.04 13.21 10.05
N GLU A 91 10.94 12.99 8.74
CA GLU A 91 11.36 11.73 8.14
C GLU A 91 12.89 11.58 8.22
N TRP A 92 13.66 12.53 7.68
CA TRP A 92 15.09 12.38 7.54
C TRP A 92 15.92 12.87 8.73
N ILE A 93 15.41 13.81 9.55
CA ILE A 93 16.07 14.26 10.79
C ILE A 93 15.79 13.29 11.94
N VAL A 94 14.56 12.76 12.05
CA VAL A 94 14.14 11.97 13.21
C VAL A 94 14.01 10.50 12.86
N ASN A 95 13.04 10.14 12.02
CA ASN A 95 12.68 8.72 11.81
C ASN A 95 13.81 7.91 11.18
N THR A 96 14.42 8.41 10.11
CA THR A 96 15.53 7.72 9.45
C THR A 96 16.75 7.60 10.37
N GLN A 97 17.07 8.64 11.16
CA GLN A 97 18.19 8.60 12.11
C GLN A 97 17.95 7.57 13.21
N MET A 98 16.73 7.48 13.73
CA MET A 98 16.37 6.47 14.74
C MET A 98 16.47 5.04 14.18
N VAL A 99 16.08 4.82 12.92
CA VAL A 99 16.23 3.52 12.25
C VAL A 99 17.71 3.15 12.08
N ILE A 100 18.56 4.12 11.72
CA ILE A 100 20.02 3.92 11.61
C ILE A 100 20.61 3.63 12.99
N ALA A 101 20.21 4.36 14.04
CA ALA A 101 20.66 4.12 15.39
C ALA A 101 20.26 2.71 15.87
N GLN A 102 19.08 2.21 15.51
CA GLN A 102 18.65 0.85 15.83
C GLN A 102 19.47 -0.21 15.07
N LYS A 103 19.80 0.01 13.80
CA LYS A 103 20.73 -0.85 13.09
C LYS A 103 22.06 -0.99 13.84
N ASN A 104 22.61 0.12 14.35
CA ASN A 104 23.88 0.15 15.07
C ASN A 104 23.79 -0.44 16.49
N ASN A 105 22.58 -0.73 16.97
CA ASN A 105 22.30 -1.35 18.28
C ASN A 105 21.64 -2.74 18.10
N ASP A 106 21.85 -3.40 16.96
CA ASP A 106 21.31 -4.73 16.63
C ASP A 106 19.81 -4.87 16.89
N TYR A 107 19.07 -3.78 16.70
CA TYR A 107 17.63 -3.67 16.95
C TYR A 107 17.19 -4.03 18.36
N ALA A 108 18.08 -3.91 19.35
CA ALA A 108 17.69 -4.12 20.74
C ALA A 108 16.60 -3.14 21.18
N ARG A 109 15.72 -3.58 22.12
CA ARG A 109 14.65 -2.73 22.63
C ARG A 109 15.19 -1.48 23.33
N ILE A 110 16.24 -1.63 24.14
CA ILE A 110 16.91 -0.49 24.76
C ILE A 110 18.10 -0.07 23.89
N ASN A 111 18.07 1.15 23.39
CA ASN A 111 19.15 1.69 22.59
C ASN A 111 20.09 2.56 23.43
N GLN A 112 21.27 2.06 23.73
CA GLN A 112 22.28 2.75 24.53
C GLN A 112 22.97 3.90 23.79
N ASN A 113 22.80 4.01 22.46
CA ASN A 113 23.35 5.10 21.66
C ASN A 113 22.47 6.36 21.69
N ILE A 114 21.32 6.31 22.37
CA ILE A 114 20.37 7.41 22.45
C ILE A 114 20.16 7.79 23.91
N GLY A 115 20.63 8.98 24.30
CA GLY A 115 20.51 9.48 25.67
C GLY A 115 21.19 8.55 26.68
N HIS A 116 20.48 8.21 27.75
CA HIS A 116 20.93 7.29 28.80
C HIS A 116 20.38 5.86 28.64
N GLY A 117 20.00 5.49 27.42
CA GLY A 117 19.33 4.24 27.12
C GLY A 117 17.82 4.44 26.85
N GLN A 118 17.47 4.70 25.60
CA GLN A 118 16.09 4.91 25.17
C GLN A 118 15.37 3.58 24.94
N ASP A 119 14.19 3.41 25.53
CA ASP A 119 13.29 2.32 25.17
C ASP A 119 12.64 2.61 23.80
N MET A 120 13.01 1.81 22.81
CA MET A 120 12.58 2.00 21.41
C MET A 120 11.15 1.50 21.17
N SER A 121 10.54 0.84 22.14
CA SER A 121 9.13 0.42 22.03
C SER A 121 8.16 1.61 22.04
N VAL A 122 8.54 2.71 22.66
CA VAL A 122 7.75 3.96 22.69
C VAL A 122 8.02 4.88 21.50
N VAL A 123 9.01 4.54 20.66
CA VAL A 123 9.32 5.33 19.48
C VAL A 123 8.51 4.81 18.29
N VAL A 124 7.76 5.70 17.69
CA VAL A 124 6.91 5.33 16.54
C VAL A 124 7.77 4.97 15.33
N ASP A 125 7.37 3.87 14.65
CA ASP A 125 7.93 3.45 13.35
C ASP A 125 9.41 3.08 13.33
N VAL A 126 9.94 2.60 14.46
CA VAL A 126 11.34 2.16 14.56
C VAL A 126 11.38 0.64 14.79
N PRO A 127 12.25 -0.11 14.08
CA PRO A 127 12.39 -1.55 14.29
C PRO A 127 13.07 -1.85 15.63
N TYR A 128 12.53 -2.80 16.39
CA TYR A 128 13.16 -3.38 17.60
C TYR A 128 12.73 -4.84 17.74
N ALA A 129 13.60 -5.68 18.30
CA ALA A 129 13.44 -7.13 18.30
C ALA A 129 12.47 -7.59 19.41
N GLU A 130 11.16 -7.44 19.16
CA GLU A 130 10.09 -7.95 20.02
C GLU A 130 8.87 -8.41 19.21
N TRP A 131 8.01 -9.21 19.84
CA TRP A 131 6.81 -9.78 19.23
C TRP A 131 5.83 -8.71 18.68
N SER A 132 5.78 -7.53 19.30
CA SER A 132 4.91 -6.41 18.89
C SER A 132 5.22 -5.89 17.48
N GLN A 133 6.45 -6.16 16.96
CA GLN A 133 6.80 -5.85 15.58
C GLN A 133 6.00 -6.66 14.55
N ALA A 134 5.39 -7.77 14.93
CA ALA A 134 4.49 -8.51 14.05
C ALA A 134 3.30 -7.66 13.55
N PHE A 135 2.90 -6.63 14.32
CA PHE A 135 1.85 -5.69 13.95
C PHE A 135 2.37 -4.46 13.19
N ARG A 136 3.68 -4.40 12.92
CA ARG A 136 4.34 -3.33 12.16
C ARG A 136 4.99 -3.90 10.90
N PRO A 137 4.21 -4.27 9.87
CA PRO A 137 4.71 -5.01 8.71
C PRO A 137 5.85 -4.28 7.97
N GLN A 138 5.88 -2.95 8.02
CA GLN A 138 6.94 -2.14 7.43
C GLN A 138 8.30 -2.34 8.10
N ASN A 139 8.33 -2.75 9.36
CA ASN A 139 9.56 -2.96 10.11
C ASN A 139 10.07 -4.41 10.04
N LEU A 140 9.21 -5.38 9.66
CA LEU A 140 9.59 -6.80 9.59
C LEU A 140 10.74 -7.06 8.63
N SER A 141 10.86 -6.25 7.58
CA SER A 141 11.94 -6.36 6.60
C SER A 141 13.34 -6.26 7.21
N PHE A 142 13.53 -5.49 8.29
CA PHE A 142 14.82 -5.30 8.95
C PHE A 142 15.34 -6.56 9.65
N PHE A 143 14.47 -7.53 9.94
CA PHE A 143 14.83 -8.81 10.56
C PHE A 143 15.08 -9.94 9.54
N ILE A 144 14.76 -9.69 8.25
CA ILE A 144 14.76 -10.74 7.22
C ILE A 144 15.80 -10.45 6.13
N MET A 145 16.08 -9.18 5.86
CA MET A 145 16.95 -8.78 4.76
C MET A 145 17.97 -7.71 5.18
N PRO A 146 19.07 -7.54 4.41
CA PRO A 146 20.07 -6.50 4.67
C PRO A 146 19.44 -5.10 4.72
N PHE A 147 20.04 -4.22 5.52
CA PHE A 147 19.51 -2.90 5.86
C PHE A 147 19.05 -2.07 4.65
N ASP A 148 19.86 -1.99 3.61
CA ASP A 148 19.56 -1.16 2.44
C ASP A 148 18.29 -1.63 1.71
N TYR A 149 18.10 -2.95 1.60
CA TYR A 149 16.88 -3.54 1.03
C TYR A 149 15.69 -3.32 1.96
N ALA A 150 15.88 -3.54 3.27
CA ALA A 150 14.85 -3.35 4.27
C ALA A 150 14.36 -1.90 4.32
N PHE A 151 15.28 -0.94 4.23
CA PHE A 151 14.97 0.48 4.21
C PHE A 151 14.18 0.88 2.96
N ALA A 152 14.61 0.43 1.78
CA ALA A 152 13.89 0.66 0.54
C ALA A 152 12.50 0.02 0.56
N PHE A 153 12.40 -1.23 1.04
CA PHE A 153 11.12 -1.92 1.20
C PHE A 153 10.19 -1.17 2.14
N LYS A 154 10.65 -0.81 3.34
CA LYS A 154 9.88 -0.01 4.30
C LYS A 154 9.36 1.27 3.66
N TRP A 155 10.21 1.99 2.95
CA TRP A 155 9.85 3.25 2.30
C TRP A 155 8.67 3.07 1.33
N TRP A 156 8.79 2.14 0.39
CA TRP A 156 7.77 1.96 -0.64
C TRP A 156 6.55 1.14 -0.20
N LEU A 157 6.69 0.33 0.85
CA LEU A 157 5.56 -0.40 1.42
C LEU A 157 4.47 0.55 1.91
N LEU A 158 4.82 1.71 2.45
CA LEU A 158 3.85 2.71 2.89
C LEU A 158 3.00 3.23 1.73
N ALA A 159 3.63 3.61 0.61
CA ALA A 159 2.93 4.02 -0.60
C ALA A 159 2.08 2.88 -1.18
N TYR A 160 2.63 1.66 -1.17
CA TYR A 160 1.94 0.46 -1.62
C TYR A 160 0.65 0.20 -0.82
N LEU A 161 0.75 0.20 0.52
CA LEU A 161 -0.41 -0.02 1.40
C LEU A 161 -1.45 1.08 1.25
N LEU A 162 -1.04 2.34 1.12
CA LEU A 162 -1.95 3.46 0.89
C LEU A 162 -2.73 3.30 -0.42
N MET A 163 -2.02 3.03 -1.53
CA MET A 163 -2.67 2.86 -2.83
C MET A 163 -3.55 1.61 -2.87
N LEU A 164 -3.10 0.51 -2.28
CA LEU A 164 -3.83 -0.74 -2.26
C LEU A 164 -5.12 -0.63 -1.44
N SER A 165 -5.06 -0.03 -0.25
CA SER A 165 -6.25 0.19 0.60
C SER A 165 -7.28 1.09 -0.06
N CYS A 166 -6.84 2.19 -0.69
CA CYS A 166 -7.70 3.08 -1.45
C CYS A 166 -8.35 2.36 -2.65
N TYR A 167 -7.57 1.59 -3.39
CA TYR A 167 -8.05 0.82 -4.54
C TYR A 167 -9.18 -0.14 -4.17
N PHE A 168 -8.97 -0.95 -3.15
CA PHE A 168 -9.99 -1.90 -2.70
C PHE A 168 -11.19 -1.22 -2.04
N PHE A 169 -10.99 -0.11 -1.35
CA PHE A 169 -12.09 0.69 -0.80
C PHE A 169 -12.99 1.24 -1.91
N VAL A 170 -12.41 1.84 -2.94
CA VAL A 170 -13.19 2.35 -4.08
C VAL A 170 -13.90 1.22 -4.82
N LEU A 171 -13.26 0.06 -5.00
CA LEU A 171 -13.91 -1.12 -5.60
C LEU A 171 -15.05 -1.68 -4.75
N ALA A 172 -14.94 -1.61 -3.42
CA ALA A 172 -16.02 -2.01 -2.53
C ALA A 172 -17.24 -1.09 -2.66
N LEU A 173 -17.03 0.21 -2.90
CA LEU A 173 -18.11 1.17 -3.14
C LEU A 173 -18.63 1.14 -4.57
N LEU A 174 -17.73 1.01 -5.55
CA LEU A 174 -18.01 1.08 -6.98
C LEU A 174 -17.53 -0.21 -7.70
N PRO A 175 -18.26 -1.32 -7.56
CA PRO A 175 -17.87 -2.58 -8.16
C PRO A 175 -17.67 -2.46 -9.68
N GLY A 176 -16.56 -3.04 -10.19
CA GLY A 176 -16.23 -3.03 -11.62
C GLY A 176 -15.57 -1.75 -12.15
N ARG A 177 -15.51 -0.66 -11.37
CA ARG A 177 -14.91 0.62 -11.78
C ARG A 177 -13.40 0.69 -11.47
N ARG A 178 -12.64 -0.33 -11.91
CA ARG A 178 -11.21 -0.49 -11.61
C ARG A 178 -10.32 0.67 -12.04
N LEU A 179 -10.59 1.31 -13.20
CA LEU A 179 -9.82 2.47 -13.66
C LEU A 179 -10.01 3.67 -12.75
N ILE A 180 -11.26 3.93 -12.31
CA ILE A 180 -11.54 4.97 -11.33
C ILE A 180 -10.84 4.68 -10.02
N ALA A 181 -10.88 3.42 -9.54
CA ALA A 181 -10.21 3.01 -8.33
C ALA A 181 -8.69 3.23 -8.42
N ALA A 182 -8.05 2.82 -9.52
CA ALA A 182 -6.63 3.02 -9.73
C ALA A 182 -6.26 4.51 -9.82
N SER A 183 -7.03 5.31 -10.58
CA SER A 183 -6.78 6.74 -10.71
C SER A 183 -6.89 7.48 -9.37
N LEU A 184 -7.92 7.18 -8.57
CA LEU A 184 -8.10 7.78 -7.25
C LEU A 184 -6.99 7.37 -6.28
N SER A 185 -6.51 6.12 -6.34
CA SER A 185 -5.40 5.64 -5.52
C SER A 185 -4.09 6.36 -5.84
N ILE A 186 -3.81 6.57 -7.13
CA ILE A 186 -2.65 7.34 -7.59
C ILE A 186 -2.81 8.81 -7.19
N ALA A 187 -3.98 9.41 -7.39
CA ALA A 187 -4.25 10.80 -7.01
C ALA A 187 -4.09 11.01 -5.50
N LEU A 188 -4.54 10.06 -4.67
CA LEU A 188 -4.35 10.10 -3.22
C LEU A 188 -2.87 10.13 -2.85
N LEU A 189 -2.04 9.23 -3.43
CA LEU A 189 -0.60 9.20 -3.18
C LEU A 189 0.06 10.53 -3.53
N PHE A 190 -0.29 11.13 -4.68
CA PHE A 190 0.27 12.40 -5.12
C PHE A 190 -0.45 13.63 -4.53
N GLY A 191 -1.39 13.43 -3.62
CA GLY A 191 -2.04 14.51 -2.87
C GLY A 191 -1.01 15.31 -2.07
N ALA A 192 -1.16 16.65 -2.03
CA ALA A 192 -0.19 17.55 -1.41
C ALA A 192 0.11 17.18 0.06
N MET A 193 -0.92 16.82 0.83
CA MET A 193 -0.77 16.42 2.24
C MET A 193 0.10 15.17 2.37
N ILE A 194 -0.15 14.12 1.56
CA ILE A 194 0.61 12.88 1.59
C ILE A 194 2.07 13.12 1.18
N GLN A 195 2.30 13.93 0.16
CA GLN A 195 3.66 14.25 -0.32
C GLN A 195 4.44 15.12 0.67
N TRP A 196 3.76 16.01 1.36
CA TRP A 196 4.40 16.87 2.36
C TRP A 196 4.75 16.11 3.65
N TRP A 197 3.83 15.25 4.11
CA TRP A 197 3.97 14.46 5.34
C TRP A 197 4.18 12.97 5.02
N TYR A 198 5.06 12.66 4.06
CA TYR A 198 5.34 11.27 3.69
C TYR A 198 6.15 10.59 4.79
N GLN A 199 5.46 10.11 5.80
CA GLN A 199 5.99 9.33 6.91
C GLN A 199 4.96 8.33 7.40
N PHE A 200 5.40 7.34 8.17
CA PHE A 200 4.56 6.23 8.57
C PHE A 200 3.25 6.68 9.24
N ILE A 201 3.32 7.54 10.27
CA ILE A 201 2.16 7.94 11.04
C ILE A 201 1.06 8.58 10.17
N THR A 202 1.45 9.40 9.21
CA THR A 202 0.51 10.06 8.29
C THR A 202 -0.12 9.06 7.32
N LEU A 203 0.68 8.19 6.71
CA LEU A 203 0.16 7.23 5.74
C LEU A 203 -0.69 6.16 6.45
N ALA A 204 -0.26 5.71 7.63
CA ALA A 204 -0.97 4.74 8.45
C ALA A 204 -2.34 5.25 8.89
N SER A 205 -2.45 6.52 9.28
CA SER A 205 -3.73 7.13 9.66
C SER A 205 -4.72 7.21 8.49
N VAL A 206 -4.29 6.99 7.26
CA VAL A 206 -5.15 6.93 6.07
C VAL A 206 -5.39 5.49 5.62
N TYR A 207 -4.34 4.66 5.47
CA TYR A 207 -4.54 3.33 4.90
C TYR A 207 -5.24 2.35 5.86
N TYR A 208 -5.02 2.43 7.19
CA TYR A 208 -5.74 1.57 8.14
C TYR A 208 -7.25 1.82 8.15
N PRO A 209 -7.77 3.07 8.27
CA PRO A 209 -9.19 3.33 8.16
C PRO A 209 -9.81 2.88 6.83
N LEU A 210 -9.12 3.08 5.70
CA LEU A 210 -9.59 2.62 4.38
C LEU A 210 -9.67 1.09 4.32
N PHE A 211 -8.68 0.40 4.88
CA PHE A 211 -8.66 -1.06 4.97
C PHE A 211 -9.79 -1.58 5.87
N ILE A 212 -9.98 -1.00 7.07
CA ILE A 212 -11.05 -1.35 8.00
C ILE A 212 -12.41 -1.10 7.38
N ALA A 213 -12.61 0.05 6.73
CA ALA A 213 -13.86 0.37 6.04
C ALA A 213 -14.17 -0.64 4.92
N THR A 214 -13.15 -1.01 4.14
CA THR A 214 -13.27 -2.05 3.09
C THR A 214 -13.71 -3.39 3.70
N ALA A 215 -13.01 -3.83 4.74
CA ALA A 215 -13.31 -5.08 5.42
C ALA A 215 -14.71 -5.08 6.04
N THR A 216 -15.14 -3.95 6.61
CA THR A 216 -16.49 -3.76 7.17
C THR A 216 -17.57 -3.86 6.09
N ILE A 217 -17.36 -3.24 4.91
CA ILE A 217 -18.29 -3.37 3.79
C ILE A 217 -18.45 -4.83 3.36
N TYR A 218 -17.35 -5.58 3.25
CA TYR A 218 -17.40 -6.99 2.90
C TYR A 218 -17.96 -7.87 4.02
N LEU A 219 -17.71 -7.54 5.29
CA LEU A 219 -18.29 -8.21 6.46
C LEU A 219 -19.82 -8.13 6.42
N VAL A 220 -20.37 -6.91 6.25
CA VAL A 220 -21.82 -6.68 6.19
C VAL A 220 -22.48 -7.38 5.00
N ARG A 221 -21.77 -7.49 3.87
CA ARG A 221 -22.25 -8.18 2.67
C ARG A 221 -22.09 -9.70 2.74
N SER A 222 -21.35 -10.21 3.69
CA SER A 222 -21.05 -11.64 3.81
C SER A 222 -22.26 -12.40 4.31
N LYS A 223 -22.59 -13.52 3.62
CA LYS A 223 -23.63 -14.47 4.01
C LYS A 223 -23.08 -15.80 4.54
N ARG A 224 -21.76 -15.99 4.44
CA ARG A 224 -21.08 -17.24 4.83
C ARG A 224 -20.30 -17.02 6.12
N LEU A 225 -20.49 -17.89 7.11
CA LEU A 225 -19.83 -17.79 8.42
C LEU A 225 -18.31 -17.67 8.31
N LEU A 226 -17.68 -18.46 7.43
CA LEU A 226 -16.23 -18.40 7.20
C LEU A 226 -15.78 -17.01 6.71
N HIS A 227 -16.48 -16.41 5.74
CA HIS A 227 -16.15 -15.07 5.25
C HIS A 227 -16.38 -14.01 6.34
N THR A 228 -17.44 -14.16 7.14
CA THR A 228 -17.69 -13.27 8.28
C THR A 228 -16.55 -13.34 9.30
N ALA A 229 -16.09 -14.55 9.64
CA ALA A 229 -14.96 -14.75 10.54
C ALA A 229 -13.65 -14.18 9.98
N LEU A 230 -13.37 -14.36 8.67
CA LEU A 230 -12.19 -13.81 8.02
C LEU A 230 -12.18 -12.27 8.04
N TRP A 231 -13.28 -11.63 7.65
CA TRP A 231 -13.36 -10.16 7.64
C TRP A 231 -13.34 -9.58 9.05
N GLY A 232 -14.02 -10.21 10.00
CA GLY A 232 -13.98 -9.82 11.41
C GLY A 232 -12.57 -9.95 12.00
N GLY A 233 -11.87 -11.04 11.69
CA GLY A 233 -10.48 -11.24 12.10
C GLY A 233 -9.53 -10.20 11.52
N LEU A 234 -9.68 -9.87 10.23
CA LEU A 234 -8.88 -8.82 9.58
C LEU A 234 -9.12 -7.43 10.20
N ILE A 235 -10.37 -7.10 10.54
CA ILE A 235 -10.69 -5.85 11.25
C ILE A 235 -10.03 -5.84 12.62
N ALA A 236 -10.13 -6.93 13.39
CA ALA A 236 -9.51 -7.03 14.70
C ALA A 236 -7.98 -6.88 14.62
N CYS A 237 -7.32 -7.55 13.69
CA CYS A 237 -5.88 -7.41 13.47
C CYS A 237 -5.48 -5.97 13.08
N ALA A 238 -6.26 -5.32 12.21
CA ALA A 238 -5.99 -3.95 11.80
C ALA A 238 -6.19 -2.95 12.95
N LEU A 239 -7.19 -3.15 13.80
CA LEU A 239 -7.42 -2.35 15.00
C LEU A 239 -6.30 -2.55 16.02
N LEU A 240 -5.86 -3.79 16.26
CA LEU A 240 -4.72 -4.08 17.14
C LEU A 240 -3.44 -3.41 16.61
N ALA A 241 -3.19 -3.50 15.30
CA ALA A 241 -2.06 -2.80 14.68
C ALA A 241 -2.16 -1.28 14.88
N ALA A 242 -3.34 -0.69 14.72
CA ALA A 242 -3.55 0.74 14.92
C ALA A 242 -3.35 1.17 16.38
N ILE A 243 -3.76 0.34 17.37
CA ILE A 243 -3.57 0.61 18.81
C ILE A 243 -2.09 0.50 19.20
N VAL A 244 -1.38 -0.50 18.71
CA VAL A 244 0.06 -0.69 18.99
C VAL A 244 0.92 0.44 18.39
N LEU A 245 0.33 1.26 17.52
CA LEU A 245 0.98 2.38 16.84
C LEU A 245 0.81 3.73 17.58
N GLN A 246 -0.03 3.77 18.60
CA GLN A 246 -0.19 4.94 19.48
C GLN A 246 0.73 4.85 20.68
#